data_abcd0f53fabddaf7ec916a4412c17fad
#
_entry.id   abcd0f53fabddaf7ec916a4412c17fad
#
_cell.length_a   1.000
_cell.length_b   1.000
_cell.length_c   1.000
_cell.angle_alpha   90.00
_cell.angle_beta   90.00
_cell.angle_gamma   90.00
#
_symmetry.space_group_name_H-M   'P 1'
#
loop_
_entity.id
_entity.type
_entity.pdbx_description
1 polymer ?
#
loop_
_entity_poly.entity_id
_entity_poly.type
_entity_poly.pdbx_seq_one_letter_code
_entity_poly.pdbx_strand_id
1 'polypeptide(L)'
;MQQSRSSLHLNQVQSYRTVLTLQQIPYNQGELKDCDAYGKIDGNCGDTMEIFLDFDSDIVIEASYKSDGCAFSNLCGSLAAGLAVGKHLEDLPKISGARILGIMANFPREEEHCAFLAAATLREAFRGYQNS
;
A
#
# COMPACT_ATOMS: atom_id res chain seq x y z
N MET A 1 15.57 18.83 -9.86
CA MET A 1 15.57 18.24 -10.06
C MET A 1 15.58 17.73 -10.29
N GLN A 2 15.36 17.55 -10.06
CA GLN A 2 15.22 16.81 -10.15
C GLN A 2 15.08 16.36 -9.93
N GLN A 3 14.85 16.43 -9.66
CA GLN A 3 14.62 15.77 -9.45
C GLN A 3 14.12 15.49 -9.17
N SER A 4 13.89 15.69 -8.89
CA SER A 4 13.40 15.24 -8.70
C SER A 4 13.01 14.75 -8.55
N ARG A 5 12.47 14.79 -8.40
CA ARG A 5 12.18 14.09 -8.31
C ARG A 5 12.41 13.49 -8.15
N SER A 6 12.51 13.25 -7.98
CA SER A 6 12.78 12.53 -7.83
C SER A 6 13.40 12.33 -7.56
N SER A 7 13.50 12.57 -7.50
CA SER A 7 14.15 12.17 -7.16
C SER A 7 14.56 12.22 -6.59
N LEU A 8 14.35 12.52 -6.36
CA LEU A 8 14.63 12.30 -5.75
C LEU A 8 14.96 11.72 -5.64
N HIS A 9 15.06 11.33 -5.55
CA HIS A 9 15.30 10.58 -5.43
C HIS A 9 15.78 9.94 -5.00
N LEU A 10 16.05 9.65 -4.98
CA LEU A 10 16.38 8.95 -4.32
C LEU A 10 17.38 8.80 -3.47
N ASN A 11 18.35 9.21 -3.42
CA ASN A 11 19.26 9.12 -2.63
C ASN A 11 18.91 9.59 -1.41
N GLN A 12 18.22 10.35 -1.24
CA GLN A 12 17.71 10.67 -0.01
C GLN A 12 16.66 9.76 0.41
N VAL A 13 16.57 8.66 -0.20
CA VAL A 13 15.58 7.66 0.13
C VAL A 13 15.72 7.20 1.56
N GLN A 14 16.93 7.08 2.06
CA GLN A 14 17.07 6.66 3.43
C GLN A 14 16.49 7.66 4.39
N SER A 15 16.70 8.93 4.14
CA SER A 15 16.13 9.94 4.99
C SER A 15 14.63 9.86 5.02
N TYR A 16 14.03 9.57 3.90
CA TYR A 16 12.60 9.44 3.84
C TYR A 16 12.10 8.37 4.78
N ARG A 17 12.77 7.25 4.78
CA ARG A 17 12.32 6.17 5.62
C ARG A 17 12.33 6.55 7.08
N THR A 18 13.33 7.32 7.48
CA THR A 18 13.46 7.64 8.88
C THR A 18 12.50 8.72 9.31
N VAL A 19 11.95 9.49 8.40
CA VAL A 19 11.05 10.55 8.78
C VAL A 19 9.59 10.24 8.53
N LEU A 20 9.31 9.07 7.98
CA LEU A 20 7.91 8.71 7.76
C LEU A 20 7.25 8.47 9.09
N THR A 21 6.23 9.23 9.39
CA THR A 21 5.54 9.17 10.66
C THR A 21 4.05 8.98 10.40
N LEU A 22 3.32 8.77 11.49
CA LEU A 22 1.87 8.61 11.39
C LEU A 22 1.18 9.83 10.83
N GLN A 23 1.76 11.01 11.08
CA GLN A 23 1.18 12.23 10.53
C GLN A 23 1.35 12.33 9.03
N GLN A 24 2.24 11.53 8.48
CA GLN A 24 2.53 11.55 7.06
C GLN A 24 1.84 10.44 6.31
N ILE A 25 0.94 9.75 6.97
CA ILE A 25 0.10 8.77 6.27
C ILE A 25 -0.62 9.53 5.18
N PRO A 26 -0.50 9.07 3.94
CA PRO A 26 -1.02 9.83 2.82
C PRO A 26 -2.52 9.96 2.83
N TYR A 27 -2.98 10.77 1.93
CA TYR A 27 -4.38 11.07 1.78
C TYR A 27 -5.15 9.97 1.09
N ASN A 28 -4.55 8.79 0.96
CA ASN A 28 -5.19 7.69 0.28
C ASN A 28 -6.05 6.82 1.20
N GLN A 29 -6.37 7.32 2.38
CA GLN A 29 -7.28 6.63 3.27
C GLN A 29 -8.72 6.88 2.83
N GLY A 30 -9.53 5.82 2.83
CA GLY A 30 -10.94 5.96 2.51
C GLY A 30 -11.35 5.06 1.38
N GLU A 31 -12.64 5.10 1.09
CA GLU A 31 -13.24 4.26 0.08
C GLU A 31 -13.26 4.97 -1.26
N LEU A 32 -13.01 4.22 -2.35
CA LEU A 32 -13.24 4.73 -3.70
C LEU A 32 -14.53 4.13 -4.20
N LYS A 33 -15.52 4.99 -4.46
CA LYS A 33 -16.80 4.50 -4.96
C LYS A 33 -16.68 4.02 -6.38
N ASP A 34 -17.35 2.93 -6.67
CA ASP A 34 -17.40 2.38 -8.01
C ASP A 34 -16.01 2.07 -8.55
N CYS A 35 -15.12 1.66 -7.67
CA CYS A 35 -13.74 1.35 -8.09
C CYS A 35 -13.71 0.09 -8.94
N ASP A 36 -12.63 -0.03 -9.71
CA ASP A 36 -12.47 -1.15 -10.63
C ASP A 36 -12.07 -2.44 -9.92
N ALA A 37 -11.37 -2.35 -8.81
CA ALA A 37 -10.92 -3.51 -8.07
C ALA A 37 -10.99 -3.25 -6.57
N TYR A 38 -11.28 -4.30 -5.85
CA TYR A 38 -11.48 -4.22 -4.41
C TYR A 38 -11.01 -5.52 -3.76
N GLY A 39 -10.26 -5.40 -2.68
CA GLY A 39 -9.83 -6.55 -1.91
C GLY A 39 -10.04 -6.30 -0.43
N LYS A 40 -10.37 -7.36 0.29
CA LYS A 40 -10.59 -7.29 1.72
C LYS A 40 -10.04 -8.55 2.37
N ILE A 41 -9.27 -8.37 3.42
CA ILE A 41 -8.72 -9.49 4.19
C ILE A 41 -8.92 -9.21 5.67
N ASP A 42 -9.37 -10.22 6.39
CA ASP A 42 -9.41 -10.19 7.85
C ASP A 42 -8.13 -10.84 8.35
N GLY A 43 -7.33 -10.07 9.07
CA GLY A 43 -6.07 -10.57 9.59
C GLY A 43 -6.26 -11.43 10.83
N ASN A 44 -5.22 -12.18 11.19
CA ASN A 44 -5.28 -13.09 12.31
C ASN A 44 -5.45 -12.39 13.66
N CYS A 45 -5.06 -11.13 13.73
CA CYS A 45 -5.16 -10.40 14.99
C CYS A 45 -6.46 -9.60 15.10
N GLY A 46 -7.42 -9.88 14.22
CA GLY A 46 -8.71 -9.20 14.27
C GLY A 46 -8.80 -7.93 13.44
N ASP A 47 -7.70 -7.55 12.83
CA ASP A 47 -7.70 -6.39 11.95
C ASP A 47 -8.33 -6.72 10.62
N THR A 48 -9.07 -5.79 10.05
CA THR A 48 -9.60 -5.92 8.69
C THR A 48 -8.99 -4.83 7.84
N MET A 49 -8.56 -5.20 6.65
CA MET A 49 -8.01 -4.22 5.72
C MET A 49 -8.70 -4.34 4.38
N GLU A 50 -8.95 -3.18 3.77
CA GLU A 50 -9.56 -3.10 2.45
C GLU A 50 -8.68 -2.23 1.57
N ILE A 51 -8.56 -2.60 0.29
CA ILE A 51 -7.84 -1.80 -0.69
C ILE A 51 -8.71 -1.65 -1.92
N PHE A 52 -8.77 -0.42 -2.42
CA PHE A 52 -9.61 -0.03 -3.56
C PHE A 52 -8.71 0.51 -4.66
N LEU A 53 -8.94 0.06 -5.89
CA LEU A 53 -8.08 0.45 -7.02
C LEU A 53 -8.92 0.87 -8.21
N ASP A 54 -8.47 1.93 -8.87
CA ASP A 54 -9.01 2.32 -10.17
C ASP A 54 -7.91 2.20 -11.21
N PHE A 55 -8.26 1.74 -12.38
CA PHE A 55 -7.33 1.51 -13.48
C PHE A 55 -7.67 2.36 -14.69
N ASP A 56 -6.64 2.64 -15.48
CA ASP A 56 -6.79 3.16 -16.82
C ASP A 56 -5.78 2.41 -17.67
N SER A 57 -6.26 1.67 -18.66
CA SER A 57 -5.40 0.86 -19.55
C SER A 57 -4.50 -0.07 -18.75
N ASP A 58 -5.09 -0.69 -17.72
CA ASP A 58 -4.42 -1.65 -16.84
C ASP A 58 -3.31 -1.04 -15.98
N ILE A 59 -3.25 0.29 -15.91
CA ILE A 59 -2.34 0.99 -14.99
C ILE A 59 -3.18 1.53 -13.84
N VAL A 60 -2.71 1.34 -12.61
CA VAL A 60 -3.42 1.87 -11.45
C VAL A 60 -3.28 3.38 -11.43
N ILE A 61 -4.40 4.08 -11.51
CA ILE A 61 -4.38 5.54 -11.50
C ILE A 61 -4.77 6.10 -10.14
N GLU A 62 -5.47 5.32 -9.34
CA GLU A 62 -5.85 5.76 -8.01
C GLU A 62 -5.97 4.54 -7.10
N ALA A 63 -5.54 4.66 -5.87
CA ALA A 63 -5.62 3.60 -4.89
C ALA A 63 -5.89 4.19 -3.52
N SER A 64 -6.70 3.50 -2.74
CA SER A 64 -6.95 3.90 -1.36
C SER A 64 -7.09 2.66 -0.49
N TYR A 65 -7.14 2.88 0.80
CA TYR A 65 -7.26 1.78 1.75
C TYR A 65 -8.14 2.16 2.92
N LYS A 66 -8.66 1.16 3.59
CA LYS A 66 -9.30 1.33 4.90
C LYS A 66 -8.79 0.23 5.81
N SER A 67 -8.64 0.54 7.08
CA SER A 67 -8.22 -0.45 8.06
C SER A 67 -8.80 -0.08 9.41
N ASP A 68 -9.31 -1.08 10.12
CA ASP A 68 -9.76 -0.88 11.48
C ASP A 68 -8.72 -1.29 12.50
N GLY A 69 -7.49 -1.54 12.03
CA GLY A 69 -6.41 -1.92 12.92
C GLY A 69 -5.69 -0.74 13.51
N CYS A 70 -4.53 -1.03 14.08
CA CYS A 70 -3.73 -0.03 14.75
C CYS A 70 -3.05 0.91 13.75
N ALA A 71 -2.26 1.83 14.28
CA ALA A 71 -1.55 2.80 13.45
C ALA A 71 -0.61 2.11 12.46
N PHE A 72 0.01 0.99 12.86
CA PHE A 72 0.92 0.29 11.96
C PHE A 72 0.17 -0.38 10.82
N SER A 73 -1.03 -0.89 11.07
CA SER A 73 -1.86 -1.43 10.00
C SER A 73 -2.22 -0.33 9.01
N ASN A 74 -2.60 0.83 9.51
CA ASN A 74 -2.94 1.94 8.65
C ASN A 74 -1.75 2.42 7.84
N LEU A 75 -0.57 2.46 8.44
CA LEU A 75 0.63 2.85 7.72
C LEU A 75 0.93 1.86 6.59
N CYS A 76 0.86 0.57 6.90
CA CYS A 76 1.14 -0.45 5.89
C CYS A 76 0.11 -0.44 4.76
N GLY A 77 -1.17 -0.23 5.09
CA GLY A 77 -2.20 -0.10 4.07
C GLY A 77 -1.95 1.10 3.16
N SER A 78 -1.57 2.21 3.77
CA SER A 78 -1.26 3.41 3.01
C SER A 78 -0.10 3.18 2.06
N LEU A 79 0.95 2.49 2.54
CA LEU A 79 2.12 2.22 1.70
C LEU A 79 1.78 1.26 0.57
N ALA A 80 1.00 0.22 0.85
CA ALA A 80 0.61 -0.71 -0.20
C ALA A 80 -0.18 0.00 -1.29
N ALA A 81 -1.16 0.81 -0.90
CA ALA A 81 -1.95 1.56 -1.86
C ALA A 81 -1.07 2.54 -2.64
N GLY A 82 -0.18 3.23 -1.94
CA GLY A 82 0.70 4.19 -2.59
C GLY A 82 1.65 3.55 -3.58
N LEU A 83 2.19 2.38 -3.23
CA LEU A 83 3.08 1.67 -4.13
C LEU A 83 2.35 1.17 -5.37
N ALA A 84 1.05 0.92 -5.25
CA ALA A 84 0.28 0.39 -6.37
C ALA A 84 0.06 1.45 -7.46
N VAL A 85 -0.04 2.72 -7.08
CA VAL A 85 -0.32 3.77 -8.06
C VAL A 85 0.80 3.83 -9.08
N GLY A 86 0.43 3.83 -10.35
CA GLY A 86 1.39 3.86 -11.44
C GLY A 86 1.87 2.51 -11.90
N LYS A 87 1.47 1.44 -11.22
CA LYS A 87 1.90 0.10 -11.60
C LYS A 87 0.93 -0.51 -12.60
N HIS A 88 1.50 -1.29 -13.51
CA HIS A 88 0.68 -2.12 -14.38
C HIS A 88 0.03 -3.22 -13.55
N LEU A 89 -1.16 -3.62 -13.96
CA LEU A 89 -1.90 -4.67 -13.28
C LEU A 89 -1.05 -5.88 -12.93
N GLU A 90 -0.21 -6.33 -13.86
CA GLU A 90 0.58 -7.53 -13.67
C GLU A 90 1.71 -7.37 -12.64
N ASP A 91 2.04 -6.14 -12.29
CA ASP A 91 3.09 -5.89 -11.31
C ASP A 91 2.57 -5.80 -9.89
N LEU A 92 1.26 -5.78 -9.70
CA LEU A 92 0.69 -5.68 -8.36
C LEU A 92 1.10 -6.83 -7.45
N PRO A 93 1.12 -8.09 -7.92
CA PRO A 93 1.52 -9.18 -7.02
C PRO A 93 2.97 -9.09 -6.58
N LYS A 94 3.79 -8.28 -7.22
CA LYS A 94 5.18 -8.11 -6.84
C LYS A 94 5.37 -7.22 -5.63
N ILE A 95 4.32 -6.51 -5.23
CA ILE A 95 4.37 -5.68 -4.03
C ILE A 95 4.15 -6.61 -2.85
N SER A 96 5.24 -6.98 -2.20
CA SER A 96 5.23 -7.98 -1.13
C SER A 96 5.31 -7.29 0.22
N GLY A 97 5.03 -8.07 1.27
CA GLY A 97 5.22 -7.57 2.62
C GLY A 97 6.65 -7.16 2.87
N ALA A 98 7.61 -7.93 2.34
CA ALA A 98 9.02 -7.58 2.48
C ALA A 98 9.33 -6.25 1.80
N ARG A 99 8.72 -5.98 0.66
CA ARG A 99 8.93 -4.73 -0.03
C ARG A 99 8.40 -3.56 0.80
N ILE A 100 7.24 -3.74 1.40
CA ILE A 100 6.66 -2.69 2.24
C ILE A 100 7.57 -2.43 3.44
N LEU A 101 8.05 -3.50 4.08
CA LEU A 101 8.96 -3.36 5.21
C LEU A 101 10.26 -2.67 4.81
N GLY A 102 10.73 -2.92 3.60
CA GLY A 102 11.97 -2.33 3.12
C GLY A 102 11.91 -0.82 2.96
N ILE A 103 10.72 -0.25 2.91
CA ILE A 103 10.58 1.20 2.78
C ILE A 103 10.79 1.90 4.11
N MET A 104 10.50 1.21 5.20
CA MET A 104 10.55 1.82 6.53
C MET A 104 11.75 1.31 7.31
N ALA A 105 12.48 2.25 7.94
CA ALA A 105 13.55 1.87 8.84
C ALA A 105 12.96 1.61 10.22
N ASN A 106 13.51 0.62 10.90
CA ASN A 106 13.19 0.38 12.31
C ASN A 106 11.74 0.07 12.58
N PHE A 107 11.08 -0.60 11.62
CA PHE A 107 9.71 -1.01 11.83
C PHE A 107 9.68 -2.06 12.96
N PRO A 108 8.76 -1.95 13.93
CA PRO A 108 8.72 -2.89 15.05
C PRO A 108 8.51 -4.31 14.56
N ARG A 109 9.33 -5.21 15.05
CA ARG A 109 9.28 -6.60 14.60
C ARG A 109 7.92 -7.23 14.90
N GLU A 110 7.34 -6.91 16.04
CA GLU A 110 6.06 -7.51 16.42
C GLU A 110 4.90 -6.99 15.57
N GLU A 111 5.13 -5.95 14.76
CA GLU A 111 4.10 -5.39 13.91
C GLU A 111 4.32 -5.73 12.44
N GLU A 112 5.33 -6.53 12.12
CA GLU A 112 5.63 -6.82 10.71
C GLU A 112 4.50 -7.52 9.99
N HIS A 113 3.65 -8.23 10.73
CA HIS A 113 2.51 -8.89 10.10
C HIS A 113 1.58 -7.91 9.40
N CYS A 114 1.59 -6.65 9.82
CA CYS A 114 0.76 -5.63 9.16
C CYS A 114 1.17 -5.42 7.71
N ALA A 115 2.47 -5.53 7.42
CA ALA A 115 2.95 -5.37 6.04
C ALA A 115 2.50 -6.53 5.18
N PHE A 116 2.52 -7.74 5.74
CA PHE A 116 2.08 -8.91 4.99
C PHE A 116 0.57 -8.92 4.79
N LEU A 117 -0.18 -8.41 5.76
CA LEU A 117 -1.61 -8.25 5.59
C LEU A 117 -1.91 -7.27 4.47
N ALA A 118 -1.20 -6.14 4.42
CA ALA A 118 -1.43 -5.15 3.39
C ALA A 118 -1.12 -5.71 2.01
N ALA A 119 0.00 -6.43 1.88
CA ALA A 119 0.36 -7.04 0.60
C ALA A 119 -0.68 -8.08 0.18
N ALA A 120 -1.18 -8.87 1.13
CA ALA A 120 -2.19 -9.88 0.83
C ALA A 120 -3.50 -9.23 0.38
N THR A 121 -3.85 -8.11 1.00
CA THR A 121 -5.08 -7.39 0.64
C THR A 121 -4.97 -6.84 -0.78
N LEU A 122 -3.80 -6.33 -1.13
CA LEU A 122 -3.57 -5.83 -2.49
C LEU A 122 -3.68 -6.97 -3.51
N ARG A 123 -3.10 -8.13 -3.19
CA ARG A 123 -3.21 -9.30 -4.08
C ARG A 123 -4.66 -9.75 -4.22
N GLU A 124 -5.44 -9.62 -3.16
CA GLU A 124 -6.86 -9.98 -3.23
C GLU A 124 -7.60 -9.06 -4.19
N ALA A 125 -7.28 -7.76 -4.18
CA ALA A 125 -7.88 -6.82 -5.13
C ALA A 125 -7.50 -7.19 -6.57
N PHE A 126 -6.22 -7.52 -6.77
CA PHE A 126 -5.74 -7.95 -8.08
C PHE A 126 -6.50 -9.19 -8.56
N ARG A 127 -6.65 -10.19 -7.69
CA ARG A 127 -7.32 -11.43 -8.06
C ARG A 127 -8.78 -11.19 -8.41
N GLY A 128 -9.46 -10.36 -7.62
CA GLY A 128 -10.85 -10.05 -7.88
C GLY A 128 -11.04 -9.36 -9.22
N TYR A 129 -10.13 -8.48 -9.58
CA TYR A 129 -10.21 -7.78 -10.85
C TYR A 129 -10.01 -8.73 -12.01
N GLN A 130 -9.05 -9.66 -11.88
CA GLN A 130 -8.80 -10.61 -12.96
C GLN A 130 -9.95 -11.57 -13.18
N ASN A 131 -10.71 -11.85 -12.14
CA ASN A 131 -11.78 -12.83 -12.21
C ASN A 131 -13.15 -12.20 -12.52
N SER A 132 -13.19 -10.90 -12.70
CA SER A 132 -14.46 -10.22 -12.97
C SER A 132 -14.79 -10.14 -14.45
#